data_9bcfe3991241fb3f38a11ac11784905e
#
_entry.id   9bcfe3991241fb3f38a11ac11784905e
#
_cell.length_a   1.000
_cell.length_b   1.000
_cell.length_c   1.000
_cell.angle_alpha   90.00
_cell.angle_beta   90.00
_cell.angle_gamma   90.00
#
_symmetry.space_group_name_H-M   'P 1'
#
loop_
_entity.id
_entity.type
_entity.pdbx_description
1 polymer ?
#
loop_
_entity_poly.entity_id
_entity_poly.type
_entity_poly.pdbx_seq_one_letter_code
_entity_poly.pdbx_strand_id
1 'polypeptide(L)'
;MKILIAVALLASAAPALAQTVTAPAGTVEGATENGLRIFRGIPYAQPPVGALRWKPPVALPTWNGVREAKRFGQACVQPRERNLGIYTNPPPQMGEDCLTLNVWAPKDAKTLPVLVWIHGGALVSGYSHEQMYDAAKMAGTGMVVVSINYRLGVLGYLAHPELSAESADGTSGNYGLRDQIAALEWVKRNIAAFGGDPANVTIAGESAGGLSVMYLMASPAARGLFAKGIAQSAYMVSTPELKIAAHGTPSAETTGATIATTLGATNLADLRAMDATKLASSALAKGYVPWGTIDGKLLTRQLVDTWDRGEQAPVPLIAGFNAGEVRSMRVLLPPAPADAAAYEATIRASYGDLADAFLALYPATHIGESMLATARDALYGWTSQRLAIGQTAIGQRAYLYLFDHGYPAADENGLHAFHASEIPFVFGSADKTPPMWPKIPDSLVERRLSDAMLGYWTSFAKTGTPIASGQPDWQAYGKGGNYMAFVAKPEPRARLMPGMFALHEAAMCRRRAAGDKPWGFNAGLASPVLAKTAGCK
;
A
#
# COMPACT_ATOMS: atom_id res chain seq x y z
N MET A 1 57.23 -21.37 27.59
CA MET A 1 55.85 -21.00 27.89
C MET A 1 55.67 -19.55 27.42
N LYS A 2 55.16 -19.35 26.19
CA LYS A 2 54.97 -18.02 25.59
C LYS A 2 53.50 -17.66 25.80
N ILE A 3 53.24 -16.63 26.58
CA ILE A 3 51.91 -16.08 26.83
C ILE A 3 51.58 -15.15 25.66
N LEU A 4 50.57 -15.53 24.83
CA LEU A 4 49.96 -14.66 23.83
C LEU A 4 48.90 -13.80 24.54
N ILE A 5 49.15 -12.50 24.61
CA ILE A 5 48.18 -11.51 25.05
C ILE A 5 47.33 -11.15 23.82
N ALA A 6 46.06 -11.59 23.80
CA ALA A 6 45.10 -11.16 22.81
C ALA A 6 44.58 -9.76 23.20
N VAL A 7 44.94 -8.76 22.42
CA VAL A 7 44.36 -7.40 22.54
C VAL A 7 42.99 -7.41 21.85
N ALA A 8 41.94 -7.40 22.62
CA ALA A 8 40.60 -7.18 22.11
C ALA A 8 40.45 -5.69 21.74
N LEU A 9 40.39 -5.39 20.45
CA LEU A 9 39.97 -4.08 19.94
C LEU A 9 38.48 -3.90 20.22
N LEU A 10 38.13 -3.18 21.27
CA LEU A 10 36.80 -2.62 21.48
C LEU A 10 36.59 -1.52 20.43
N ALA A 11 35.84 -1.83 19.38
CA ALA A 11 35.33 -0.82 18.48
C ALA A 11 34.35 0.06 19.26
N SER A 12 34.80 1.22 19.72
CA SER A 12 33.93 2.25 20.29
C SER A 12 33.03 2.79 19.20
N ALA A 13 31.75 2.47 19.28
CA ALA A 13 30.73 3.15 18.46
C ALA A 13 30.81 4.64 18.78
N ALA A 14 31.21 5.45 17.79
CA ALA A 14 31.21 6.89 17.93
C ALA A 14 29.78 7.35 18.25
N PRO A 15 29.58 8.23 19.25
CA PRO A 15 28.25 8.73 19.56
C PRO A 15 27.67 9.44 18.33
N ALA A 16 26.43 9.05 17.95
CA ALA A 16 25.70 9.72 16.86
C ALA A 16 25.60 11.22 17.19
N LEU A 17 26.12 12.07 16.32
CA LEU A 17 26.09 13.50 16.52
C LEU A 17 24.62 13.97 16.51
N ALA A 18 24.23 14.71 17.54
CA ALA A 18 22.92 15.33 17.64
C ALA A 18 22.71 16.30 16.48
N GLN A 19 21.56 16.17 15.82
CA GLN A 19 21.17 17.04 14.69
C GLN A 19 19.86 17.74 14.97
N THR A 20 19.89 19.06 15.13
CA THR A 20 18.69 19.85 15.41
C THR A 20 18.16 20.49 14.13
N VAL A 21 16.84 20.45 13.95
CA VAL A 21 16.11 21.11 12.87
C VAL A 21 14.94 21.90 13.47
N THR A 22 14.84 23.17 13.10
CA THR A 22 13.68 24.02 13.43
C THR A 22 12.76 24.10 12.22
N ALA A 23 11.57 23.55 12.35
CA ALA A 23 10.50 23.55 11.37
C ALA A 23 9.29 24.37 11.86
N PRO A 24 8.32 24.72 11.02
CA PRO A 24 7.08 25.40 11.45
C PRO A 24 6.33 24.69 12.57
N ALA A 25 6.41 23.37 12.65
CA ALA A 25 5.80 22.59 13.73
C ALA A 25 6.53 22.73 15.07
N GLY A 26 7.81 23.08 15.06
CA GLY A 26 8.68 23.19 16.24
C GLY A 26 10.07 22.61 15.98
N THR A 27 10.93 22.63 16.98
CA THR A 27 12.31 22.13 16.87
C THR A 27 12.37 20.66 17.26
N VAL A 28 13.09 19.87 16.44
CA VAL A 28 13.35 18.43 16.68
C VAL A 28 14.85 18.15 16.68
N GLU A 29 15.25 17.19 17.51
CA GLU A 29 16.62 16.66 17.56
C GLU A 29 16.65 15.21 17.09
N GLY A 30 17.26 14.96 15.93
CA GLY A 30 17.49 13.63 15.36
C GLY A 30 18.92 13.13 15.59
N ALA A 31 19.30 12.14 14.79
CA ALA A 31 20.64 11.55 14.77
C ALA A 31 21.29 11.74 13.40
N THR A 32 22.63 11.69 13.37
CA THR A 32 23.39 11.57 12.13
C THR A 32 23.96 10.15 12.05
N GLU A 33 23.57 9.41 11.02
CA GLU A 33 23.99 8.03 10.79
C GLU A 33 24.40 7.88 9.30
N ASN A 34 25.59 7.40 9.03
CA ASN A 34 26.10 7.13 7.67
C ASN A 34 25.91 8.31 6.68
N GLY A 35 26.15 9.54 7.12
CA GLY A 35 26.01 10.74 6.30
C GLY A 35 24.57 11.24 6.09
N LEU A 36 23.61 10.64 6.76
CA LEU A 36 22.20 11.03 6.76
C LEU A 36 21.81 11.67 8.09
N ARG A 37 20.93 12.64 8.04
CA ARG A 37 20.14 13.12 9.19
C ARG A 37 18.88 12.31 9.26
N ILE A 38 18.64 11.65 10.39
CA ILE A 38 17.49 10.77 10.60
C ILE A 38 16.69 11.27 11.78
N PHE A 39 15.41 11.48 11.56
CA PHE A 39 14.46 11.90 12.58
C PHE A 39 13.35 10.86 12.67
N ARG A 40 13.13 10.31 13.84
CA ARG A 40 12.21 9.20 14.09
C ARG A 40 11.09 9.64 15.04
N GLY A 41 9.86 9.25 14.75
CA GLY A 41 8.73 9.46 15.65
C GLY A 41 8.27 10.92 15.79
N ILE A 42 8.40 11.74 14.74
CA ILE A 42 7.87 13.12 14.76
C ILE A 42 6.35 13.05 14.68
N PRO A 43 5.59 13.61 15.65
CA PRO A 43 4.15 13.64 15.59
C PRO A 43 3.67 14.65 14.54
N TYR A 44 2.73 14.24 13.70
CA TYR A 44 2.10 15.12 12.70
C TYR A 44 0.67 15.54 13.08
N ALA A 45 0.07 14.88 14.08
CA ALA A 45 -1.24 15.19 14.64
C ALA A 45 -1.28 14.86 16.14
N GLN A 46 -2.29 15.35 16.84
CA GLN A 46 -2.56 14.98 18.23
C GLN A 46 -2.88 13.48 18.33
N PRO A 47 -2.52 12.82 19.45
CA PRO A 47 -2.91 11.43 19.69
C PRO A 47 -4.42 11.25 19.61
N PRO A 48 -4.94 10.32 18.77
CA PRO A 48 -6.37 10.09 18.61
C PRO A 48 -6.93 9.20 19.72
N VAL A 49 -6.76 9.61 20.97
CA VAL A 49 -7.12 8.86 22.18
C VAL A 49 -8.42 9.39 22.82
N GLY A 50 -9.12 8.55 23.54
CA GLY A 50 -10.30 8.95 24.32
C GLY A 50 -11.38 9.63 23.46
N ALA A 51 -11.69 10.89 23.71
CA ALA A 51 -12.68 11.65 22.96
C ALA A 51 -12.26 11.92 21.49
N LEU A 52 -10.97 11.81 21.16
CA LEU A 52 -10.46 11.95 19.79
C LEU A 52 -10.46 10.62 19.00
N ARG A 53 -10.75 9.48 19.66
CA ARG A 53 -10.96 8.21 18.96
C ARG A 53 -12.12 8.37 17.98
N TRP A 54 -11.90 7.99 16.70
CA TRP A 54 -12.84 8.20 15.58
C TRP A 54 -13.22 9.66 15.33
N LYS A 55 -12.26 10.57 15.55
CA LYS A 55 -12.34 11.94 15.03
C LYS A 55 -11.32 12.13 13.91
N PRO A 56 -11.53 13.10 13.00
CA PRO A 56 -10.48 13.57 12.10
C PRO A 56 -9.20 13.91 12.89
N PRO A 57 -8.01 13.72 12.31
CA PRO A 57 -6.77 14.08 12.97
C PRO A 57 -6.75 15.58 13.29
N VAL A 58 -6.37 15.91 14.52
CA VAL A 58 -6.27 17.30 14.99
C VAL A 58 -4.81 17.73 14.89
N ALA A 59 -4.55 18.87 14.24
CA ALA A 59 -3.21 19.41 14.15
C ALA A 59 -2.61 19.66 15.53
N LEU A 60 -1.31 19.39 15.69
CA LEU A 60 -0.58 19.79 16.88
C LEU A 60 -0.31 21.30 16.86
N PRO A 61 -0.43 21.99 17.99
CA PRO A 61 0.14 23.32 18.14
C PRO A 61 1.66 23.28 17.92
N THR A 62 2.23 24.35 17.42
CA THR A 62 3.69 24.52 17.41
C THR A 62 4.21 24.39 18.86
N TRP A 63 5.15 23.46 19.06
CA TRP A 63 5.73 23.24 20.39
C TRP A 63 6.95 24.13 20.63
N ASN A 64 7.13 24.49 21.89
CA ASN A 64 8.32 25.20 22.37
C ASN A 64 9.41 24.18 22.82
N GLY A 65 10.67 24.60 22.73
CA GLY A 65 11.80 23.76 23.09
C GLY A 65 12.14 22.71 22.02
N VAL A 66 13.06 21.82 22.36
CA VAL A 66 13.57 20.78 21.47
C VAL A 66 12.89 19.44 21.83
N ARG A 67 12.25 18.82 20.85
CA ARG A 67 11.66 17.48 20.98
C ARG A 67 12.64 16.42 20.47
N GLU A 68 12.90 15.39 21.26
CA GLU A 68 13.71 14.26 20.82
C GLU A 68 12.98 13.50 19.69
N ALA A 69 13.70 13.26 18.57
CA ALA A 69 13.26 12.49 17.41
C ALA A 69 14.30 11.41 17.04
N LYS A 70 14.82 10.71 18.05
CA LYS A 70 15.85 9.66 17.90
C LYS A 70 15.28 8.25 17.93
N ARG A 71 14.02 8.09 18.38
CA ARG A 71 13.34 6.80 18.50
C ARG A 71 12.07 6.80 17.66
N PHE A 72 11.78 5.66 17.06
CA PHE A 72 10.51 5.48 16.37
C PHE A 72 9.33 5.64 17.34
N GLY A 73 8.25 6.22 16.84
CA GLY A 73 6.98 6.24 17.56
C GLY A 73 6.34 4.86 17.65
N GLN A 74 5.26 4.76 18.40
CA GLN A 74 4.46 3.53 18.48
C GLN A 74 3.85 3.23 17.11
N ALA A 75 3.77 1.94 16.75
CA ALA A 75 2.88 1.50 15.69
C ALA A 75 1.42 1.73 16.09
N CYS A 76 0.54 1.97 15.13
CA CYS A 76 -0.88 2.08 15.42
C CYS A 76 -1.43 0.73 15.90
N VAL A 77 -2.44 0.79 16.77
CA VAL A 77 -3.06 -0.40 17.35
C VAL A 77 -3.56 -1.33 16.25
N GLN A 78 -3.19 -2.59 16.38
CA GLN A 78 -3.48 -3.68 15.45
C GLN A 78 -3.59 -5.00 16.21
N PRO A 79 -4.18 -6.06 15.64
CA PRO A 79 -4.29 -7.36 16.30
C PRO A 79 -2.90 -7.95 16.64
N ARG A 80 -2.66 -8.28 17.92
CA ARG A 80 -1.36 -8.83 18.38
C ARG A 80 -1.07 -10.25 17.88
N GLU A 81 -2.11 -11.07 17.82
CA GLU A 81 -1.99 -12.52 17.61
C GLU A 81 -2.15 -12.92 16.14
N ARG A 82 -1.89 -12.00 15.22
CA ARG A 82 -2.00 -12.28 13.80
C ARG A 82 -0.75 -12.98 13.31
N ASN A 83 -0.85 -14.29 13.09
CA ASN A 83 0.16 -15.01 12.32
C ASN A 83 -0.06 -14.69 10.83
N LEU A 84 0.83 -13.91 10.27
CA LEU A 84 0.83 -13.50 8.86
C LEU A 84 1.77 -14.36 8.00
N GLY A 85 2.18 -15.53 8.51
CA GLY A 85 3.17 -16.38 7.83
C GLY A 85 4.48 -15.62 7.62
N ILE A 86 4.96 -15.60 6.39
CA ILE A 86 6.23 -14.95 6.03
C ILE A 86 6.27 -13.43 6.30
N TYR A 87 5.12 -12.78 6.46
CA TYR A 87 5.01 -11.35 6.77
C TYR A 87 4.95 -11.05 8.27
N THR A 88 5.06 -12.07 9.11
CA THR A 88 4.98 -11.88 10.57
C THR A 88 6.17 -11.06 11.07
N ASN A 89 5.89 -9.83 11.45
CA ASN A 89 6.84 -8.87 11.99
C ASN A 89 6.13 -7.98 13.01
N PRO A 90 5.93 -8.47 14.26
CA PRO A 90 5.18 -7.72 15.26
C PRO A 90 5.91 -6.42 15.64
N PRO A 91 5.19 -5.29 15.74
CA PRO A 91 5.80 -4.04 16.14
C PRO A 91 6.34 -4.13 17.58
N PRO A 92 7.49 -3.51 17.87
CA PRO A 92 8.08 -3.53 19.21
C PRO A 92 7.20 -2.82 20.24
N GLN A 93 6.49 -1.78 19.83
CA GLN A 93 5.53 -1.03 20.65
C GLN A 93 4.34 -0.61 19.77
N MET A 94 3.13 -0.63 20.34
CA MET A 94 1.94 -0.12 19.68
C MET A 94 1.00 0.57 20.66
N GLY A 95 0.23 1.53 20.15
CA GLY A 95 -0.76 2.28 20.92
C GLY A 95 -1.55 3.22 20.02
N GLU A 96 -2.49 3.94 20.61
CA GLU A 96 -3.28 4.94 19.88
C GLU A 96 -2.49 6.24 19.63
N ASP A 97 -1.46 6.55 20.43
CA ASP A 97 -0.53 7.66 20.17
C ASP A 97 0.48 7.25 19.10
N CYS A 98 0.00 7.12 17.86
CA CYS A 98 0.74 6.54 16.76
C CYS A 98 0.85 7.46 15.52
N LEU A 99 0.23 8.63 15.52
CA LEU A 99 0.22 9.54 14.37
C LEU A 99 1.57 10.26 14.23
N THR A 100 2.58 9.47 13.90
CA THR A 100 3.98 9.88 13.77
C THR A 100 4.53 9.53 12.39
N LEU A 101 5.58 10.25 12.02
CA LEU A 101 6.34 10.01 10.79
C LEU A 101 7.84 10.01 11.09
N ASN A 102 8.61 9.48 10.13
CA ASN A 102 10.06 9.45 10.19
C ASN A 102 10.62 10.12 8.94
N VAL A 103 11.80 10.75 9.06
CA VAL A 103 12.46 11.48 7.96
C VAL A 103 13.90 11.03 7.84
N TRP A 104 14.33 10.63 6.65
CA TRP A 104 15.73 10.41 6.26
C TRP A 104 16.11 11.48 5.24
N ALA A 105 17.15 12.23 5.51
CA ALA A 105 17.64 13.28 4.63
C ALA A 105 19.17 13.25 4.52
N PRO A 106 19.78 13.44 3.35
CA PRO A 106 21.20 13.68 3.23
C PRO A 106 21.64 14.82 4.14
N LYS A 107 22.87 14.75 4.69
CA LYS A 107 23.40 15.77 5.62
C LYS A 107 23.28 17.19 5.05
N ASP A 108 23.59 17.36 3.77
CA ASP A 108 23.62 18.63 3.08
C ASP A 108 22.38 18.84 2.18
N ALA A 109 21.25 18.18 2.51
CA ALA A 109 20.01 18.29 1.75
C ALA A 109 19.53 19.73 1.61
N LYS A 110 19.28 20.15 0.36
CA LYS A 110 18.71 21.46 0.01
C LYS A 110 17.77 21.28 -1.17
N THR A 111 16.47 21.50 -0.95
CA THR A 111 15.43 21.45 -1.99
C THR A 111 15.44 20.13 -2.77
N LEU A 112 15.63 18.99 -2.05
CA LEU A 112 15.66 17.67 -2.64
C LEU A 112 14.25 17.11 -2.84
N PRO A 113 14.01 16.28 -3.86
CA PRO A 113 12.76 15.55 -4.03
C PRO A 113 12.40 14.76 -2.78
N VAL A 114 11.10 14.63 -2.51
CA VAL A 114 10.57 13.93 -1.33
C VAL A 114 9.81 12.70 -1.78
N LEU A 115 10.03 11.56 -1.13
CA LEU A 115 9.17 10.39 -1.24
C LEU A 115 8.49 10.15 0.10
N VAL A 116 7.15 10.00 0.09
CA VAL A 116 6.35 9.63 1.25
C VAL A 116 5.89 8.19 1.08
N TRP A 117 6.39 7.31 1.95
CA TRP A 117 6.05 5.89 1.97
C TRP A 117 4.85 5.63 2.86
N ILE A 118 3.86 4.92 2.31
CA ILE A 118 2.63 4.47 2.98
C ILE A 118 2.68 2.93 3.03
N HIS A 119 2.79 2.37 4.23
CA HIS A 119 2.92 0.93 4.39
C HIS A 119 1.65 0.16 4.04
N GLY A 120 1.80 -1.12 3.68
CA GLY A 120 0.72 -2.06 3.44
C GLY A 120 0.16 -2.70 4.71
N GLY A 121 -0.38 -3.92 4.56
CA GLY A 121 -0.92 -4.71 5.66
C GLY A 121 -2.45 -4.76 5.72
N ALA A 122 -3.12 -4.67 4.56
CA ALA A 122 -4.57 -4.82 4.39
C ALA A 122 -5.39 -3.81 5.21
N LEU A 123 -4.86 -2.63 5.51
CA LEU A 123 -5.43 -1.62 6.42
C LEU A 123 -5.66 -2.12 7.85
N VAL A 124 -5.20 -3.32 8.19
CA VAL A 124 -5.37 -3.99 9.49
C VAL A 124 -4.09 -3.96 10.32
N SER A 125 -2.93 -4.03 9.66
CA SER A 125 -1.61 -4.18 10.29
C SER A 125 -0.54 -3.42 9.51
N GLY A 126 0.71 -3.45 10.01
CA GLY A 126 1.84 -2.75 9.44
C GLY A 126 2.22 -1.50 10.23
N TYR A 127 3.38 -0.97 9.96
CA TYR A 127 3.89 0.25 10.57
C TYR A 127 5.04 0.85 9.76
N SER A 128 5.25 2.16 9.90
CA SER A 128 6.14 2.97 9.07
C SER A 128 7.63 2.63 9.20
N HIS A 129 8.01 1.92 10.24
CA HIS A 129 9.41 1.61 10.59
C HIS A 129 9.71 0.11 10.59
N GLU A 130 8.98 -0.67 9.80
CA GLU A 130 9.42 -2.04 9.49
C GLU A 130 10.81 -1.99 8.87
N GLN A 131 11.67 -2.94 9.27
CA GLN A 131 13.08 -2.90 8.86
C GLN A 131 13.25 -2.94 7.33
N MET A 132 12.35 -3.61 6.62
CA MET A 132 12.36 -3.66 5.16
C MET A 132 12.11 -2.29 4.49
N TYR A 133 11.53 -1.34 5.23
CA TYR A 133 11.31 0.05 4.77
C TYR A 133 12.44 1.00 5.20
N ASP A 134 13.59 0.48 5.62
CA ASP A 134 14.73 1.34 5.93
C ASP A 134 15.15 2.15 4.69
N ALA A 135 14.90 3.45 4.76
CA ALA A 135 15.07 4.35 3.64
C ALA A 135 16.51 4.88 3.48
N ALA A 136 17.48 4.38 4.24
CA ALA A 136 18.83 4.92 4.23
C ALA A 136 19.48 4.89 2.83
N LYS A 137 19.41 3.76 2.11
CA LYS A 137 19.96 3.68 0.74
C LYS A 137 19.21 4.59 -0.22
N MET A 138 17.88 4.65 -0.13
CA MET A 138 17.06 5.52 -0.98
C MET A 138 17.39 7.00 -0.73
N ALA A 139 17.46 7.44 0.53
CA ALA A 139 17.86 8.80 0.87
C ALA A 139 19.30 9.12 0.40
N GLY A 140 20.20 8.16 0.50
CA GLY A 140 21.58 8.25 0.01
C GLY A 140 21.71 8.54 -1.49
N THR A 141 20.65 8.30 -2.28
CA THR A 141 20.63 8.68 -3.71
C THR A 141 20.40 10.17 -3.95
N GLY A 142 20.23 10.99 -2.89
CA GLY A 142 19.98 12.43 -3.01
C GLY A 142 18.49 12.78 -3.05
N MET A 143 17.73 12.28 -2.07
CA MET A 143 16.32 12.63 -1.84
C MET A 143 16.00 12.61 -0.34
N VAL A 144 14.90 13.23 0.04
CA VAL A 144 14.33 13.09 1.37
C VAL A 144 13.27 12.00 1.34
N VAL A 145 13.33 11.06 2.28
CA VAL A 145 12.32 10.01 2.40
C VAL A 145 11.57 10.18 3.72
N VAL A 146 10.26 10.06 3.65
CA VAL A 146 9.35 10.12 4.80
C VAL A 146 8.56 8.83 4.85
N SER A 147 8.47 8.17 6.00
CA SER A 147 7.52 7.07 6.23
C SER A 147 6.49 7.47 7.28
N ILE A 148 5.24 7.11 7.07
CA ILE A 148 4.12 7.56 7.93
C ILE A 148 3.38 6.38 8.55
N ASN A 149 2.99 6.51 9.81
CA ASN A 149 1.93 5.70 10.41
C ASN A 149 0.57 6.32 10.13
N TYR A 150 -0.48 5.52 10.15
CA TYR A 150 -1.89 5.94 10.06
C TYR A 150 -2.77 4.93 10.80
N ARG A 151 -3.93 5.33 11.30
CA ARG A 151 -4.85 4.45 12.03
C ARG A 151 -5.33 3.28 11.16
N LEU A 152 -5.43 2.11 11.79
CA LEU A 152 -5.69 0.83 11.17
C LEU A 152 -6.98 0.19 11.68
N GLY A 153 -7.46 -0.81 10.96
CA GLY A 153 -8.56 -1.66 11.38
C GLY A 153 -9.82 -0.86 11.73
N VAL A 154 -10.50 -1.32 12.77
CA VAL A 154 -11.70 -0.67 13.30
C VAL A 154 -11.43 0.74 13.81
N LEU A 155 -10.21 1.03 14.29
CA LEU A 155 -9.84 2.37 14.78
C LEU A 155 -9.61 3.38 13.65
N GLY A 156 -9.22 2.90 12.46
CA GLY A 156 -8.96 3.75 11.30
C GLY A 156 -10.12 3.84 10.29
N TYR A 157 -11.02 2.84 10.29
CA TYR A 157 -11.98 2.70 9.17
C TYR A 157 -13.41 2.38 9.60
N LEU A 158 -13.74 2.40 10.90
CA LEU A 158 -15.12 2.19 11.35
C LEU A 158 -16.03 3.35 10.92
N ALA A 159 -17.03 3.09 10.07
CA ALA A 159 -18.17 3.96 9.90
C ALA A 159 -19.29 3.54 10.86
N HIS A 160 -20.01 4.49 11.41
CA HIS A 160 -21.12 4.23 12.33
C HIS A 160 -22.12 5.39 12.28
N PRO A 161 -23.45 5.15 12.37
CA PRO A 161 -24.44 6.23 12.33
C PRO A 161 -24.20 7.34 13.37
N GLU A 162 -23.88 7.00 14.61
CA GLU A 162 -23.59 7.98 15.65
C GLU A 162 -22.29 8.76 15.37
N LEU A 163 -21.27 8.11 14.77
CA LEU A 163 -20.04 8.80 14.37
C LEU A 163 -20.31 9.81 13.25
N SER A 164 -21.15 9.45 12.28
CA SER A 164 -21.56 10.37 11.24
C SER A 164 -22.41 11.52 11.80
N ALA A 165 -23.30 11.24 12.76
CA ALA A 165 -24.14 12.25 13.38
C ALA A 165 -23.35 13.29 14.19
N GLU A 166 -22.24 12.87 14.85
CA GLU A 166 -21.38 13.81 15.58
C GLU A 166 -20.33 14.53 14.70
N SER A 167 -20.20 14.14 13.45
CA SER A 167 -19.25 14.72 12.50
C SER A 167 -19.84 15.98 11.84
N ALA A 168 -19.04 17.05 11.75
CA ALA A 168 -19.47 18.31 11.14
C ALA A 168 -19.87 18.17 9.65
N ASP A 169 -19.29 17.20 8.95
CA ASP A 169 -19.56 16.91 7.54
C ASP A 169 -20.54 15.74 7.33
N GLY A 170 -21.07 15.16 8.41
CA GLY A 170 -22.03 14.07 8.38
C GLY A 170 -21.46 12.74 7.90
N THR A 171 -20.12 12.56 8.01
CA THR A 171 -19.41 11.38 7.51
C THR A 171 -18.62 10.67 8.61
N SER A 172 -18.33 9.38 8.41
CA SER A 172 -17.45 8.56 9.25
C SER A 172 -16.73 7.50 8.42
N GLY A 173 -15.75 6.82 8.98
CA GLY A 173 -15.10 5.66 8.36
C GLY A 173 -13.70 5.89 7.79
N ASN A 174 -13.37 7.02 7.26
CA ASN A 174 -12.10 7.27 6.54
C ASN A 174 -10.99 7.88 7.41
N TYR A 175 -10.92 7.54 8.71
CA TYR A 175 -9.97 8.21 9.63
C TYR A 175 -8.51 7.93 9.27
N GLY A 176 -8.17 6.68 8.89
CA GLY A 176 -6.82 6.34 8.43
C GLY A 176 -6.41 7.07 7.16
N LEU A 177 -7.33 7.28 6.22
CA LEU A 177 -7.07 8.10 5.03
C LEU A 177 -6.94 9.60 5.38
N ARG A 178 -7.74 10.10 6.32
CA ARG A 178 -7.58 11.46 6.85
C ARG A 178 -6.23 11.66 7.53
N ASP A 179 -5.72 10.64 8.23
CA ASP A 179 -4.38 10.65 8.85
C ASP A 179 -3.28 10.76 7.79
N GLN A 180 -3.39 10.02 6.68
CA GLN A 180 -2.45 10.10 5.56
C GLN A 180 -2.46 11.51 4.92
N ILE A 181 -3.63 12.13 4.75
CA ILE A 181 -3.75 13.50 4.26
C ILE A 181 -3.09 14.48 5.25
N ALA A 182 -3.35 14.35 6.55
CA ALA A 182 -2.72 15.20 7.57
C ALA A 182 -1.19 15.05 7.59
N ALA A 183 -0.66 13.85 7.38
CA ALA A 183 0.77 13.62 7.24
C ALA A 183 1.34 14.33 5.99
N LEU A 184 0.64 14.28 4.86
CA LEU A 184 1.03 15.00 3.64
C LEU A 184 0.95 16.52 3.82
N GLU A 185 -0.04 17.03 4.53
CA GLU A 185 -0.12 18.44 4.91
C GLU A 185 1.03 18.86 5.83
N TRP A 186 1.40 17.97 6.77
CA TRP A 186 2.59 18.19 7.59
C TRP A 186 3.85 18.25 6.72
N VAL A 187 4.03 17.33 5.78
CA VAL A 187 5.14 17.33 4.83
C VAL A 187 5.17 18.64 4.06
N LYS A 188 4.05 19.07 3.49
CA LYS A 188 3.94 20.34 2.74
C LYS A 188 4.40 21.55 3.55
N ARG A 189 4.08 21.60 4.85
CA ARG A 189 4.43 22.74 5.72
C ARG A 189 5.85 22.68 6.26
N ASN A 190 6.42 21.50 6.48
CA ASN A 190 7.61 21.34 7.31
C ASN A 190 8.84 20.79 6.57
N ILE A 191 8.67 20.06 5.46
CA ILE A 191 9.75 19.27 4.87
C ILE A 191 10.91 20.10 4.33
N ALA A 192 10.67 21.38 4.01
CA ALA A 192 11.72 22.30 3.58
C ALA A 192 12.80 22.49 4.65
N ALA A 193 12.44 22.49 5.93
CA ALA A 193 13.40 22.58 7.04
C ALA A 193 14.33 21.35 7.11
N PHE A 194 13.87 20.22 6.61
CA PHE A 194 14.66 18.98 6.49
C PHE A 194 15.44 18.88 5.17
N GLY A 195 15.33 19.90 4.32
CA GLY A 195 15.98 19.97 3.02
C GLY A 195 15.20 19.34 1.86
N GLY A 196 13.91 19.02 2.07
CA GLY A 196 13.01 18.52 1.02
C GLY A 196 12.29 19.63 0.28
N ASP A 197 11.89 19.36 -0.96
CA ASP A 197 11.06 20.25 -1.78
C ASP A 197 9.57 19.89 -1.61
N PRO A 198 8.76 20.74 -0.95
CA PRO A 198 7.34 20.50 -0.76
C PRO A 198 6.52 20.54 -2.06
N ALA A 199 7.08 21.05 -3.17
CA ALA A 199 6.45 21.02 -4.48
C ALA A 199 6.78 19.74 -5.27
N ASN A 200 7.77 18.95 -4.84
CA ASN A 200 8.23 17.75 -5.51
C ASN A 200 8.07 16.50 -4.63
N VAL A 201 6.85 16.25 -4.18
CA VAL A 201 6.48 15.12 -3.32
C VAL A 201 5.94 13.97 -4.16
N THR A 202 6.48 12.77 -3.97
CA THR A 202 5.96 11.52 -4.53
C THR A 202 5.34 10.71 -3.41
N ILE A 203 4.08 10.30 -3.54
CA ILE A 203 3.46 9.31 -2.66
C ILE A 203 3.72 7.91 -3.21
N ALA A 204 4.11 6.99 -2.35
CA ALA A 204 4.42 5.61 -2.72
C ALA A 204 3.88 4.64 -1.69
N GLY A 205 3.43 3.47 -2.12
CA GLY A 205 2.97 2.43 -1.21
C GLY A 205 2.73 1.12 -1.93
N GLU A 206 2.74 0.04 -1.16
CA GLU A 206 2.53 -1.32 -1.65
C GLU A 206 1.29 -1.93 -1.00
N SER A 207 0.56 -2.80 -1.73
CA SER A 207 -0.64 -3.49 -1.22
C SER A 207 -1.71 -2.49 -0.75
N ALA A 208 -2.11 -2.52 0.52
CA ALA A 208 -3.01 -1.51 1.11
C ALA A 208 -2.40 -0.09 1.08
N GLY A 209 -1.07 0.04 1.06
CA GLY A 209 -0.39 1.30 0.79
C GLY A 209 -0.57 1.76 -0.65
N GLY A 210 -0.52 0.84 -1.63
CA GLY A 210 -0.87 1.10 -3.02
C GLY A 210 -2.34 1.47 -3.21
N LEU A 211 -3.26 0.80 -2.49
CA LEU A 211 -4.67 1.19 -2.40
C LEU A 211 -4.82 2.60 -1.81
N SER A 212 -4.05 2.93 -0.77
CA SER A 212 -4.03 4.28 -0.18
C SER A 212 -3.55 5.34 -1.19
N VAL A 213 -2.55 5.03 -2.01
CA VAL A 213 -2.13 5.91 -3.13
C VAL A 213 -3.29 6.16 -4.08
N MET A 214 -4.07 5.13 -4.45
CA MET A 214 -5.26 5.32 -5.28
C MET A 214 -6.34 6.17 -4.60
N TYR A 215 -6.62 5.94 -3.31
CA TYR A 215 -7.56 6.76 -2.54
C TYR A 215 -7.13 8.23 -2.49
N LEU A 216 -5.84 8.51 -2.25
CA LEU A 216 -5.29 9.86 -2.27
C LEU A 216 -5.38 10.49 -3.67
N MET A 217 -5.11 9.73 -4.73
CA MET A 217 -5.26 10.20 -6.10
C MET A 217 -6.73 10.49 -6.46
N ALA A 218 -7.68 9.75 -5.90
CA ALA A 218 -9.11 9.96 -6.10
C ALA A 218 -9.69 11.09 -5.23
N SER A 219 -9.06 11.39 -4.08
CA SER A 219 -9.58 12.34 -3.11
C SER A 219 -9.37 13.80 -3.51
N PRO A 220 -10.43 14.62 -3.59
CA PRO A 220 -10.28 16.07 -3.78
C PRO A 220 -9.47 16.75 -2.68
N ALA A 221 -9.55 16.24 -1.43
CA ALA A 221 -8.86 16.80 -0.28
C ALA A 221 -7.33 16.61 -0.33
N ALA A 222 -6.83 15.67 -1.12
CA ALA A 222 -5.41 15.42 -1.28
C ALA A 222 -4.78 16.17 -2.48
N ARG A 223 -5.57 16.94 -3.23
CA ARG A 223 -5.08 17.70 -4.39
C ARG A 223 -4.00 18.71 -4.01
N GLY A 224 -2.91 18.70 -4.77
CA GLY A 224 -1.78 19.62 -4.54
C GLY A 224 -0.91 19.29 -3.33
N LEU A 225 -1.11 18.13 -2.69
CA LEU A 225 -0.23 17.62 -1.63
C LEU A 225 0.90 16.74 -2.17
N PHE A 226 0.78 16.26 -3.41
CA PHE A 226 1.80 15.47 -4.09
C PHE A 226 1.85 15.79 -5.60
N ALA A 227 2.99 15.49 -6.21
CA ALA A 227 3.28 15.73 -7.63
C ALA A 227 3.41 14.44 -8.45
N LYS A 228 3.55 13.27 -7.80
CA LYS A 228 3.71 11.95 -8.43
C LYS A 228 3.18 10.85 -7.54
N GLY A 229 2.83 9.69 -8.15
CA GLY A 229 2.38 8.49 -7.44
C GLY A 229 3.16 7.24 -7.84
N ILE A 230 3.33 6.32 -6.89
CA ILE A 230 3.82 4.96 -7.12
C ILE A 230 2.88 4.00 -6.40
N ALA A 231 2.12 3.21 -7.15
CA ALA A 231 1.15 2.26 -6.63
C ALA A 231 1.62 0.82 -6.93
N GLN A 232 2.24 0.17 -5.94
CA GLN A 232 2.78 -1.17 -6.05
C GLN A 232 1.74 -2.17 -5.58
N SER A 233 1.47 -3.21 -6.37
CA SER A 233 0.51 -4.26 -6.04
C SER A 233 -0.82 -3.73 -5.47
N ALA A 234 -1.29 -2.61 -6.06
CA ALA A 234 -2.55 -2.00 -5.70
C ALA A 234 -3.71 -2.81 -6.29
N TYR A 235 -4.86 -2.78 -5.61
CA TYR A 235 -6.04 -3.53 -6.03
C TYR A 235 -7.31 -2.66 -5.96
N MET A 236 -8.05 -2.63 -7.07
CA MET A 236 -9.27 -1.81 -7.22
C MET A 236 -10.49 -2.69 -6.99
N VAL A 237 -11.09 -2.58 -5.81
CA VAL A 237 -12.27 -3.35 -5.40
C VAL A 237 -13.47 -2.43 -5.18
N SER A 238 -14.68 -3.01 -5.16
CA SER A 238 -15.86 -2.26 -4.75
C SER A 238 -15.73 -1.78 -3.31
N THR A 239 -15.89 -0.49 -3.12
CA THR A 239 -15.76 0.19 -1.82
C THR A 239 -17.14 0.42 -1.23
N PRO A 240 -17.40 0.11 0.05
CA PRO A 240 -18.72 0.33 0.66
C PRO A 240 -19.16 1.80 0.59
N GLU A 241 -20.43 2.01 0.26
CA GLU A 241 -21.07 3.33 0.40
C GLU A 241 -21.37 3.62 1.87
N LEU A 242 -21.28 4.88 2.30
CA LEU A 242 -21.43 5.25 3.71
C LEU A 242 -22.81 4.85 4.25
N LYS A 243 -23.91 5.24 3.58
CA LYS A 243 -25.29 5.17 4.12
C LYS A 243 -26.22 4.23 3.38
N ILE A 244 -25.85 3.79 2.19
CA ILE A 244 -26.69 2.94 1.36
C ILE A 244 -26.02 1.61 1.06
N ALA A 245 -26.80 0.54 0.98
CA ALA A 245 -26.30 -0.73 0.46
C ALA A 245 -26.13 -0.59 -1.07
N ALA A 246 -24.97 -1.01 -1.57
CA ALA A 246 -24.64 -0.96 -3.00
C ALA A 246 -23.71 -2.09 -3.39
N HIS A 247 -23.74 -2.47 -4.66
CA HIS A 247 -22.82 -3.49 -5.20
C HIS A 247 -22.78 -4.79 -4.38
N GLY A 248 -23.95 -5.24 -3.88
CA GLY A 248 -24.07 -6.47 -3.10
C GLY A 248 -23.42 -6.42 -1.71
N THR A 249 -23.12 -5.23 -1.21
CA THR A 249 -22.56 -5.04 0.14
C THR A 249 -23.45 -4.13 0.98
N PRO A 250 -23.59 -4.39 2.30
CA PRO A 250 -24.23 -3.45 3.21
C PRO A 250 -23.55 -2.08 3.20
N SER A 251 -24.25 -1.04 3.65
CA SER A 251 -23.61 0.25 3.90
C SER A 251 -22.51 0.14 4.96
N ALA A 252 -21.52 1.02 4.90
CA ALA A 252 -20.45 1.05 5.88
C ALA A 252 -20.98 1.32 7.30
N GLU A 253 -21.99 2.19 7.44
CA GLU A 253 -22.66 2.45 8.73
C GLU A 253 -23.40 1.22 9.26
N THR A 254 -24.09 0.47 8.40
CA THR A 254 -24.76 -0.79 8.80
C THR A 254 -23.74 -1.82 9.26
N THR A 255 -22.62 -1.96 8.53
CA THR A 255 -21.52 -2.86 8.91
C THR A 255 -20.94 -2.47 10.26
N GLY A 256 -20.71 -1.17 10.49
CA GLY A 256 -20.18 -0.67 11.76
C GLY A 256 -21.15 -0.84 12.93
N ALA A 257 -22.43 -0.59 12.75
CA ALA A 257 -23.45 -0.83 13.78
C ALA A 257 -23.56 -2.32 14.14
N THR A 258 -23.49 -3.21 13.11
CA THR A 258 -23.48 -4.66 13.33
C THR A 258 -22.26 -5.10 14.12
N ILE A 259 -21.06 -4.60 13.79
CA ILE A 259 -19.86 -4.97 14.55
C ILE A 259 -19.89 -4.42 15.97
N ALA A 260 -20.38 -3.19 16.18
CA ALA A 260 -20.55 -2.61 17.52
C ALA A 260 -21.44 -3.49 18.40
N THR A 261 -22.61 -3.87 17.91
CA THR A 261 -23.54 -4.80 18.61
C THR A 261 -22.88 -6.15 18.88
N THR A 262 -22.16 -6.71 17.91
CA THR A 262 -21.46 -8.00 18.04
C THR A 262 -20.35 -7.97 19.11
N LEU A 263 -19.75 -6.79 19.32
CA LEU A 263 -18.76 -6.54 20.36
C LEU A 263 -19.39 -6.23 21.72
N GLY A 264 -20.72 -6.16 21.82
CA GLY A 264 -21.46 -5.89 23.05
C GLY A 264 -21.60 -4.41 23.40
N ALA A 265 -21.33 -3.50 22.45
CA ALA A 265 -21.57 -2.08 22.63
C ALA A 265 -23.03 -1.74 22.31
N THR A 266 -23.66 -0.93 23.15
CA THR A 266 -25.02 -0.43 22.95
C THR A 266 -25.07 0.97 22.35
N ASN A 267 -23.97 1.69 22.44
CA ASN A 267 -23.79 3.05 21.92
C ASN A 267 -22.31 3.36 21.68
N LEU A 268 -22.02 4.53 21.14
CA LEU A 268 -20.67 4.97 20.82
C LEU A 268 -19.77 5.15 22.06
N ALA A 269 -20.36 5.52 23.22
CA ALA A 269 -19.59 5.69 24.46
C ALA A 269 -19.03 4.35 24.95
N ASP A 270 -19.80 3.26 24.83
CA ASP A 270 -19.36 1.91 25.14
C ASP A 270 -18.16 1.51 24.26
N LEU A 271 -18.24 1.78 22.94
CA LEU A 271 -17.13 1.51 22.01
C LEU A 271 -15.87 2.32 22.38
N ARG A 272 -16.02 3.60 22.72
CA ARG A 272 -14.91 4.47 23.11
C ARG A 272 -14.25 4.04 24.42
N ALA A 273 -15.00 3.42 25.32
CA ALA A 273 -14.50 2.92 26.60
C ALA A 273 -13.70 1.60 26.46
N MET A 274 -13.83 0.88 25.33
CA MET A 274 -13.14 -0.38 25.13
C MET A 274 -11.62 -0.17 25.01
N ASP A 275 -10.84 -1.12 25.60
CA ASP A 275 -9.40 -1.20 25.33
C ASP A 275 -9.14 -1.33 23.83
N ALA A 276 -8.25 -0.49 23.30
CA ALA A 276 -8.02 -0.38 21.86
C ALA A 276 -7.47 -1.66 21.24
N THR A 277 -6.58 -2.38 21.95
CA THR A 277 -5.99 -3.64 21.45
C THR A 277 -7.03 -4.75 21.42
N LYS A 278 -7.83 -4.84 22.50
CA LYS A 278 -8.94 -5.80 22.57
C LYS A 278 -9.98 -5.51 21.49
N LEU A 279 -10.31 -4.24 21.27
CA LEU A 279 -11.24 -3.81 20.23
C LEU A 279 -10.76 -4.22 18.83
N ALA A 280 -9.48 -3.93 18.49
CA ALA A 280 -8.91 -4.27 17.20
C ALA A 280 -8.89 -5.79 16.96
N SER A 281 -8.45 -6.59 17.93
CA SER A 281 -8.41 -8.05 17.83
C SER A 281 -9.80 -8.66 17.75
N SER A 282 -10.74 -8.20 18.60
CA SER A 282 -12.10 -8.72 18.62
C SER A 282 -12.88 -8.37 17.34
N ALA A 283 -12.74 -7.15 16.82
CA ALA A 283 -13.40 -6.74 15.59
C ALA A 283 -12.95 -7.61 14.41
N LEU A 284 -11.65 -7.86 14.27
CA LEU A 284 -11.12 -8.75 13.22
C LEU A 284 -11.63 -10.20 13.41
N ALA A 285 -11.59 -10.73 14.63
CA ALA A 285 -12.08 -12.08 14.94
C ALA A 285 -13.59 -12.25 14.65
N LYS A 286 -14.36 -11.15 14.69
CA LYS A 286 -15.78 -11.10 14.33
C LYS A 286 -16.03 -10.77 12.86
N GLY A 287 -14.99 -10.79 12.03
CA GLY A 287 -15.09 -10.64 10.57
C GLY A 287 -15.10 -9.20 10.07
N TYR A 288 -14.77 -8.20 10.91
CA TYR A 288 -14.63 -6.83 10.42
C TYR A 288 -13.39 -6.70 9.52
N VAL A 289 -13.62 -6.35 8.26
CA VAL A 289 -12.57 -6.04 7.28
C VAL A 289 -12.61 -4.56 6.97
N PRO A 290 -11.53 -3.81 7.25
CA PRO A 290 -11.48 -2.37 6.99
C PRO A 290 -11.38 -2.07 5.51
N TRP A 291 -12.14 -1.09 5.05
CA TRP A 291 -12.09 -0.49 3.72
C TRP A 291 -12.21 1.02 3.83
N GLY A 292 -11.78 1.74 2.79
CA GLY A 292 -12.25 3.10 2.59
C GLY A 292 -13.79 3.11 2.47
N THR A 293 -14.39 4.26 2.66
CA THR A 293 -15.85 4.45 2.56
C THR A 293 -16.14 5.54 1.54
N ILE A 294 -17.06 5.27 0.60
CA ILE A 294 -17.56 6.30 -0.32
C ILE A 294 -18.49 7.20 0.49
N ASP A 295 -17.95 8.32 0.96
CA ASP A 295 -18.62 9.25 1.86
C ASP A 295 -19.13 10.53 1.15
N GLY A 296 -18.88 10.64 -0.15
CA GLY A 296 -19.26 11.79 -0.96
C GLY A 296 -18.42 13.06 -0.71
N LYS A 297 -17.41 12.99 0.16
CA LYS A 297 -16.52 14.10 0.53
C LYS A 297 -15.05 13.75 0.27
N LEU A 298 -14.52 12.78 1.00
CA LEU A 298 -13.15 12.33 0.87
C LEU A 298 -12.98 11.36 -0.31
N LEU A 299 -13.87 10.40 -0.41
CA LEU A 299 -14.05 9.51 -1.55
C LEU A 299 -15.44 9.77 -2.14
N THR A 300 -15.47 10.46 -3.26
CA THR A 300 -16.73 10.96 -3.85
C THR A 300 -17.50 9.90 -4.64
N ARG A 301 -16.82 8.84 -5.07
CA ARG A 301 -17.35 7.72 -5.84
C ARG A 301 -16.40 6.52 -5.84
N GLN A 302 -16.85 5.41 -6.42
CA GLN A 302 -16.01 4.22 -6.62
C GLN A 302 -14.72 4.59 -7.39
N LEU A 303 -13.61 3.94 -7.04
CA LEU A 303 -12.33 4.18 -7.73
C LEU A 303 -12.45 3.96 -9.23
N VAL A 304 -13.14 2.89 -9.65
CA VAL A 304 -13.39 2.59 -11.07
C VAL A 304 -14.05 3.78 -11.76
N ASP A 305 -15.08 4.38 -11.16
CA ASP A 305 -15.80 5.52 -11.74
C ASP A 305 -14.94 6.79 -11.79
N THR A 306 -14.07 6.99 -10.80
CA THR A 306 -13.12 8.11 -10.78
C THR A 306 -12.17 8.03 -11.97
N TRP A 307 -11.62 6.84 -12.24
CA TRP A 307 -10.71 6.63 -13.39
C TRP A 307 -11.42 6.65 -14.74
N ASP A 308 -12.68 6.15 -14.82
CA ASP A 308 -13.49 6.24 -16.05
C ASP A 308 -13.77 7.69 -16.45
N ARG A 309 -13.91 8.57 -15.47
CA ARG A 309 -14.20 10.00 -15.69
C ARG A 309 -12.94 10.85 -15.85
N GLY A 310 -11.75 10.28 -15.63
CA GLY A 310 -10.51 11.04 -15.62
C GLY A 310 -10.39 12.04 -14.48
N GLU A 311 -11.06 11.80 -13.36
CA GLU A 311 -11.13 12.71 -12.22
C GLU A 311 -10.06 12.44 -11.15
N GLN A 312 -9.18 11.46 -11.35
CA GLN A 312 -8.03 11.21 -10.49
C GLN A 312 -6.98 12.34 -10.61
N ALA A 313 -6.03 12.39 -9.67
CA ALA A 313 -4.96 13.39 -9.69
C ALA A 313 -4.16 13.34 -11.01
N PRO A 314 -4.02 14.47 -11.73
CA PRO A 314 -3.29 14.53 -12.99
C PRO A 314 -1.77 14.61 -12.74
N VAL A 315 -1.19 13.51 -12.27
CA VAL A 315 0.24 13.39 -11.93
C VAL A 315 0.86 12.16 -12.61
N PRO A 316 2.16 12.15 -12.91
CA PRO A 316 2.86 10.94 -13.36
C PRO A 316 2.71 9.79 -12.36
N LEU A 317 2.63 8.54 -12.87
CA LEU A 317 2.37 7.35 -12.08
C LEU A 317 3.28 6.18 -12.49
N ILE A 318 3.85 5.49 -11.49
CA ILE A 318 4.29 4.09 -11.66
C ILE A 318 3.21 3.20 -11.05
N ALA A 319 2.78 2.18 -11.80
CA ALA A 319 1.91 1.12 -11.32
C ALA A 319 2.46 -0.24 -11.74
N GLY A 320 2.26 -1.27 -10.94
CA GLY A 320 2.69 -2.61 -11.29
C GLY A 320 2.42 -3.61 -10.18
N PHE A 321 2.82 -4.85 -10.41
CA PHE A 321 2.52 -5.97 -9.52
C PHE A 321 3.53 -7.11 -9.70
N ASN A 322 3.42 -8.13 -8.87
CA ASN A 322 4.33 -9.27 -8.83
C ASN A 322 3.71 -10.51 -9.51
N ALA A 323 4.51 -11.28 -10.23
CA ALA A 323 4.05 -12.46 -10.97
C ALA A 323 3.50 -13.57 -10.05
N GLY A 324 3.94 -13.63 -8.81
CA GLY A 324 3.53 -14.62 -7.81
C GLY A 324 2.63 -14.08 -6.68
N GLU A 325 1.92 -12.95 -6.87
CA GLU A 325 1.13 -12.21 -5.87
C GLU A 325 0.40 -13.11 -4.85
N VAL A 326 -0.39 -14.05 -5.32
CA VAL A 326 -1.29 -14.85 -4.46
C VAL A 326 -0.63 -16.10 -3.90
N ARG A 327 0.61 -16.43 -4.31
CA ARG A 327 1.31 -17.63 -3.84
C ARG A 327 1.52 -17.66 -2.33
N SER A 328 1.76 -16.49 -1.74
CA SER A 328 1.89 -16.29 -0.29
C SER A 328 0.56 -16.01 0.43
N MET A 329 -0.53 -15.83 -0.32
CA MET A 329 -1.86 -15.47 0.19
C MET A 329 -2.94 -16.46 -0.30
N ARG A 330 -2.64 -17.76 -0.33
CA ARG A 330 -3.55 -18.81 -0.83
C ARG A 330 -4.90 -18.86 -0.12
N VAL A 331 -4.99 -18.28 1.07
CA VAL A 331 -6.26 -18.09 1.80
C VAL A 331 -7.29 -17.25 1.02
N LEU A 332 -6.85 -16.48 0.03
CA LEU A 332 -7.73 -15.71 -0.87
C LEU A 332 -8.35 -16.56 -1.98
N LEU A 333 -7.88 -17.80 -2.18
CA LEU A 333 -8.41 -18.68 -3.21
C LEU A 333 -9.62 -19.46 -2.70
N PRO A 334 -10.63 -19.70 -3.55
CA PRO A 334 -11.68 -20.66 -3.23
C PRO A 334 -11.12 -22.08 -3.19
N PRO A 335 -11.87 -23.06 -2.64
CA PRO A 335 -11.49 -24.47 -2.74
C PRO A 335 -11.26 -24.89 -4.20
N ALA A 336 -10.25 -25.75 -4.42
CA ALA A 336 -9.98 -26.29 -5.73
C ALA A 336 -11.11 -27.27 -6.16
N PRO A 337 -11.51 -27.28 -7.43
CA PRO A 337 -12.47 -28.26 -7.94
C PRO A 337 -11.85 -29.65 -7.99
N ALA A 338 -12.71 -30.68 -8.08
CA ALA A 338 -12.29 -32.07 -8.06
C ALA A 338 -11.41 -32.45 -9.27
N ASP A 339 -11.72 -31.91 -10.44
CA ASP A 339 -11.05 -32.23 -11.69
C ASP A 339 -11.22 -31.10 -12.75
N ALA A 340 -10.65 -31.31 -13.92
CA ALA A 340 -10.71 -30.39 -15.05
C ALA A 340 -12.15 -30.16 -15.54
N ALA A 341 -12.99 -31.18 -15.54
CA ALA A 341 -14.37 -31.07 -16.01
C ALA A 341 -15.19 -30.19 -15.06
N ALA A 342 -15.03 -30.37 -13.74
CA ALA A 342 -15.68 -29.53 -12.73
C ALA A 342 -15.19 -28.08 -12.80
N TYR A 343 -13.88 -27.87 -13.04
CA TYR A 343 -13.32 -26.53 -13.26
C TYR A 343 -13.97 -25.84 -14.45
N GLU A 344 -13.96 -26.49 -15.64
CA GLU A 344 -14.54 -25.92 -16.85
C GLU A 344 -16.05 -25.67 -16.71
N ALA A 345 -16.80 -26.60 -16.13
CA ALA A 345 -18.23 -26.45 -15.90
C ALA A 345 -18.54 -25.22 -15.03
N THR A 346 -17.79 -25.02 -13.95
CA THR A 346 -17.94 -23.84 -13.07
C THR A 346 -17.64 -22.54 -13.81
N ILE A 347 -16.54 -22.51 -14.58
CA ILE A 347 -16.18 -21.32 -15.36
C ILE A 347 -17.22 -21.03 -16.44
N ARG A 348 -17.70 -22.04 -17.18
CA ARG A 348 -18.74 -21.86 -18.20
C ARG A 348 -20.06 -21.35 -17.59
N ALA A 349 -20.44 -21.86 -16.44
CA ALA A 349 -21.63 -21.39 -15.73
C ALA A 349 -21.53 -19.93 -15.27
N SER A 350 -20.36 -19.51 -14.78
CA SER A 350 -20.15 -18.18 -14.23
C SER A 350 -19.85 -17.12 -15.31
N TYR A 351 -19.00 -17.45 -16.30
CA TYR A 351 -18.51 -16.50 -17.30
C TYR A 351 -19.31 -16.48 -18.59
N GLY A 352 -20.16 -17.49 -18.87
CA GLY A 352 -21.02 -17.53 -20.05
C GLY A 352 -20.22 -17.39 -21.36
N ASP A 353 -20.54 -16.40 -22.14
CA ASP A 353 -19.85 -16.10 -23.42
C ASP A 353 -18.38 -15.62 -23.28
N LEU A 354 -17.92 -15.27 -22.07
CA LEU A 354 -16.51 -15.00 -21.77
C LEU A 354 -15.72 -16.26 -21.39
N ALA A 355 -16.39 -17.41 -21.23
CA ALA A 355 -15.74 -18.61 -20.69
C ALA A 355 -14.60 -19.14 -21.57
N ASP A 356 -14.73 -19.13 -22.90
CA ASP A 356 -13.67 -19.59 -23.79
C ASP A 356 -12.43 -18.68 -23.71
N ALA A 357 -12.61 -17.37 -23.63
CA ALA A 357 -11.52 -16.41 -23.41
C ALA A 357 -10.86 -16.62 -22.03
N PHE A 358 -11.66 -16.93 -20.99
CA PHE A 358 -11.15 -17.27 -19.68
C PHE A 358 -10.31 -18.55 -19.70
N LEU A 359 -10.83 -19.63 -20.28
CA LEU A 359 -10.16 -20.92 -20.33
C LEU A 359 -8.90 -20.91 -21.21
N ALA A 360 -8.83 -20.03 -22.20
CA ALA A 360 -7.61 -19.80 -22.98
C ALA A 360 -6.48 -19.19 -22.16
N LEU A 361 -6.81 -18.31 -21.19
CA LEU A 361 -5.84 -17.67 -20.30
C LEU A 361 -5.51 -18.54 -19.09
N TYR A 362 -6.50 -19.27 -18.57
CA TYR A 362 -6.45 -20.04 -17.34
C TYR A 362 -6.96 -21.47 -17.58
N PRO A 363 -6.14 -22.32 -18.24
CA PRO A 363 -6.57 -23.63 -18.71
C PRO A 363 -6.78 -24.63 -17.57
N ALA A 364 -7.73 -25.55 -17.77
CA ALA A 364 -8.04 -26.63 -16.83
C ALA A 364 -6.92 -27.67 -16.68
N THR A 365 -5.92 -27.67 -17.58
CA THR A 365 -4.76 -28.57 -17.51
C THR A 365 -3.84 -28.30 -16.33
N HIS A 366 -3.90 -27.08 -15.76
CA HIS A 366 -3.05 -26.63 -14.65
C HIS A 366 -3.88 -25.85 -13.62
N ILE A 367 -4.93 -26.47 -13.06
CA ILE A 367 -5.94 -25.82 -12.20
C ILE A 367 -5.31 -24.95 -11.11
N GLY A 368 -4.32 -25.47 -10.37
CA GLY A 368 -3.69 -24.74 -9.27
C GLY A 368 -3.03 -23.44 -9.73
N GLU A 369 -2.28 -23.46 -10.84
CA GLU A 369 -1.66 -22.27 -11.42
C GLU A 369 -2.70 -21.33 -12.04
N SER A 370 -3.73 -21.87 -12.67
CA SER A 370 -4.83 -21.08 -13.23
C SER A 370 -5.62 -20.33 -12.16
N MET A 371 -5.84 -20.93 -10.99
CA MET A 371 -6.46 -20.26 -9.84
C MET A 371 -5.60 -19.13 -9.29
N LEU A 372 -4.30 -19.37 -9.14
CA LEU A 372 -3.33 -18.35 -8.70
C LEU A 372 -3.26 -17.19 -9.68
N ALA A 373 -3.12 -17.50 -10.98
CA ALA A 373 -3.05 -16.52 -12.06
C ALA A 373 -4.33 -15.68 -12.15
N THR A 374 -5.51 -16.32 -12.08
CA THR A 374 -6.80 -15.61 -12.11
C THR A 374 -6.91 -14.59 -10.99
N ALA A 375 -6.58 -14.97 -9.74
CA ALA A 375 -6.68 -14.07 -8.60
C ALA A 375 -5.64 -12.93 -8.69
N ARG A 376 -4.40 -13.22 -9.09
CA ARG A 376 -3.37 -12.21 -9.36
C ARG A 376 -3.85 -11.20 -10.40
N ASP A 377 -4.35 -11.69 -11.52
CA ASP A 377 -4.69 -10.86 -12.67
C ASP A 377 -5.94 -10.03 -12.43
N ALA A 378 -6.96 -10.61 -11.79
CA ALA A 378 -8.21 -9.91 -11.48
C ALA A 378 -8.02 -8.78 -10.46
N LEU A 379 -7.11 -8.94 -9.50
CA LEU A 379 -6.86 -7.95 -8.45
C LEU A 379 -5.78 -6.95 -8.87
N TYR A 380 -4.58 -7.45 -9.16
CA TYR A 380 -3.37 -6.64 -9.29
C TYR A 380 -3.05 -6.29 -10.75
N GLY A 381 -3.12 -7.27 -11.65
CA GLY A 381 -2.78 -7.09 -13.06
C GLY A 381 -3.74 -6.14 -13.76
N TRP A 382 -5.03 -6.40 -13.65
CA TRP A 382 -6.07 -5.54 -14.20
C TRP A 382 -6.01 -4.12 -13.60
N THR A 383 -5.88 -4.00 -12.28
CA THR A 383 -5.77 -2.70 -11.60
C THR A 383 -4.57 -1.91 -12.10
N SER A 384 -3.38 -2.52 -12.12
CA SER A 384 -2.15 -1.83 -12.54
C SER A 384 -2.23 -1.33 -13.98
N GLN A 385 -2.77 -2.16 -14.87
CA GLN A 385 -2.95 -1.77 -16.27
C GLN A 385 -4.02 -0.69 -16.43
N ARG A 386 -5.14 -0.78 -15.67
CA ARG A 386 -6.19 0.25 -15.66
C ARG A 386 -5.68 1.60 -15.16
N LEU A 387 -4.86 1.62 -14.13
CA LEU A 387 -4.20 2.82 -13.64
C LEU A 387 -3.33 3.47 -14.73
N ALA A 388 -2.52 2.66 -15.43
CA ALA A 388 -1.67 3.16 -16.51
C ALA A 388 -2.49 3.71 -17.69
N ILE A 389 -3.55 3.01 -18.10
CA ILE A 389 -4.49 3.45 -19.15
C ILE A 389 -5.13 4.77 -18.75
N GLY A 390 -5.69 4.85 -17.53
CA GLY A 390 -6.41 6.04 -17.07
C GLY A 390 -5.51 7.27 -16.93
N GLN A 391 -4.26 7.12 -16.45
CA GLN A 391 -3.32 8.24 -16.39
C GLN A 391 -2.90 8.70 -17.79
N THR A 392 -2.66 7.77 -18.70
CA THR A 392 -2.33 8.10 -20.10
C THR A 392 -3.51 8.82 -20.78
N ALA A 393 -4.75 8.41 -20.50
CA ALA A 393 -5.95 9.01 -21.10
C ALA A 393 -6.13 10.49 -20.70
N ILE A 394 -5.69 10.89 -19.49
CA ILE A 394 -5.70 12.30 -19.05
C ILE A 394 -4.41 13.05 -19.35
N GLY A 395 -3.59 12.52 -20.27
CA GLY A 395 -2.36 13.17 -20.73
C GLY A 395 -1.18 13.08 -19.77
N GLN A 396 -1.22 12.22 -18.76
CA GLN A 396 -0.12 12.04 -17.83
C GLN A 396 0.75 10.84 -18.20
N ARG A 397 2.05 10.90 -17.89
CA ARG A 397 2.96 9.78 -18.08
C ARG A 397 2.66 8.70 -17.05
N ALA A 398 2.44 7.48 -17.51
CA ALA A 398 2.31 6.30 -16.67
C ALA A 398 3.37 5.27 -17.06
N TYR A 399 3.86 4.53 -16.10
CA TYR A 399 4.85 3.48 -16.27
C TYR A 399 4.31 2.22 -15.62
N LEU A 400 4.27 1.12 -16.40
CA LEU A 400 3.78 -0.17 -15.94
C LEU A 400 4.95 -1.11 -15.69
N TYR A 401 4.92 -1.90 -14.60
CA TYR A 401 5.90 -2.95 -14.36
C TYR A 401 5.25 -4.29 -14.01
N LEU A 402 6.02 -5.36 -14.23
CA LEU A 402 5.83 -6.69 -13.68
C LEU A 402 7.12 -7.09 -12.97
N PHE A 403 7.06 -7.36 -11.68
CA PHE A 403 8.16 -7.98 -10.95
C PHE A 403 8.01 -9.51 -11.05
N ASP A 404 8.94 -10.14 -11.75
CA ASP A 404 8.91 -11.57 -12.10
C ASP A 404 10.27 -12.22 -11.79
N HIS A 405 10.78 -11.90 -10.59
CA HIS A 405 12.04 -12.42 -10.08
C HIS A 405 11.82 -13.30 -8.85
N GLY A 406 12.01 -14.59 -9.05
CA GLY A 406 12.19 -15.55 -7.96
C GLY A 406 13.67 -15.65 -7.60
N TYR A 407 13.95 -15.97 -6.35
CA TYR A 407 15.28 -16.32 -5.88
C TYR A 407 15.22 -17.68 -5.18
N PRO A 408 16.36 -18.41 -4.99
CA PRO A 408 16.32 -19.83 -4.62
C PRO A 408 15.39 -20.17 -3.46
N ALA A 409 15.48 -19.46 -2.33
CA ALA A 409 14.64 -19.74 -1.18
C ALA A 409 13.14 -19.42 -1.41
N ALA A 410 12.80 -18.48 -2.30
CA ALA A 410 11.41 -18.21 -2.66
C ALA A 410 10.87 -19.29 -3.61
N ASP A 411 11.66 -19.72 -4.58
CA ASP A 411 11.27 -20.74 -5.55
C ASP A 411 11.15 -22.12 -4.91
N GLU A 412 12.06 -22.50 -4.02
CA GLU A 412 12.01 -23.74 -3.24
C GLU A 412 10.73 -23.84 -2.38
N ASN A 413 10.22 -22.71 -1.90
CA ASN A 413 8.95 -22.63 -1.17
C ASN A 413 7.73 -22.45 -2.09
N GLY A 414 7.88 -22.50 -3.41
CA GLY A 414 6.80 -22.32 -4.39
C GLY A 414 6.18 -20.90 -4.40
N LEU A 415 6.93 -19.90 -3.91
CA LEU A 415 6.47 -18.52 -3.77
C LEU A 415 6.82 -17.66 -4.99
N HIS A 416 7.96 -17.91 -5.61
CA HIS A 416 8.48 -17.13 -6.75
C HIS A 416 8.51 -15.62 -6.43
N ALA A 417 8.04 -14.76 -7.32
CA ALA A 417 7.87 -13.32 -7.11
C ALA A 417 6.57 -13.04 -6.33
N PHE A 418 6.52 -13.41 -5.05
CA PHE A 418 5.33 -13.33 -4.20
C PHE A 418 4.99 -11.89 -3.81
N HIS A 419 3.81 -11.69 -3.22
CA HIS A 419 3.33 -10.36 -2.80
C HIS A 419 4.34 -9.63 -1.92
N ALA A 420 4.61 -8.36 -2.21
CA ALA A 420 5.58 -7.50 -1.55
C ALA A 420 7.07 -7.90 -1.72
N SER A 421 7.39 -8.96 -2.49
CA SER A 421 8.78 -9.42 -2.63
C SER A 421 9.70 -8.44 -3.38
N GLU A 422 9.16 -7.47 -4.08
CA GLU A 422 9.90 -6.40 -4.74
C GLU A 422 10.39 -5.30 -3.77
N ILE A 423 9.76 -5.14 -2.61
CA ILE A 423 10.06 -4.05 -1.66
C ILE A 423 11.52 -4.04 -1.21
N PRO A 424 12.11 -5.17 -0.78
CA PRO A 424 13.52 -5.20 -0.39
C PRO A 424 14.48 -4.77 -1.50
N PHE A 425 14.11 -4.99 -2.77
CA PHE A 425 14.89 -4.54 -3.93
C PHE A 425 14.71 -3.04 -4.16
N VAL A 426 13.51 -2.50 -4.02
CA VAL A 426 13.23 -1.06 -4.17
C VAL A 426 13.93 -0.23 -3.09
N PHE A 427 13.95 -0.70 -1.84
CA PHE A 427 14.60 -0.02 -0.72
C PHE A 427 16.10 -0.36 -0.60
N GLY A 428 16.57 -1.41 -1.26
CA GLY A 428 17.92 -1.94 -1.08
C GLY A 428 18.13 -2.56 0.31
N SER A 429 17.09 -3.15 0.89
CA SER A 429 17.03 -3.68 2.26
C SER A 429 16.90 -5.21 2.30
N ALA A 430 17.49 -5.91 1.34
CA ALA A 430 17.42 -7.37 1.21
C ALA A 430 17.86 -8.15 2.47
N ASP A 431 18.68 -7.54 3.29
CA ASP A 431 19.17 -8.06 4.57
C ASP A 431 18.26 -7.77 5.77
N LYS A 432 17.13 -7.05 5.56
CA LYS A 432 16.23 -6.52 6.61
C LYS A 432 14.80 -7.01 6.49
N THR A 433 14.60 -8.17 5.89
CA THR A 433 13.28 -8.78 5.73
C THR A 433 12.76 -9.39 7.04
N PRO A 434 11.43 -9.62 7.18
CA PRO A 434 10.85 -10.30 8.33
C PRO A 434 11.49 -11.67 8.63
N PRO A 435 11.47 -12.15 9.89
CA PRO A 435 12.20 -13.36 10.27
C PRO A 435 11.83 -14.64 9.49
N MET A 436 10.59 -14.77 9.05
CA MET A 436 10.10 -15.93 8.29
C MET A 436 10.10 -15.70 6.76
N TRP A 437 10.56 -14.55 6.32
CA TRP A 437 10.68 -14.25 4.90
C TRP A 437 11.75 -15.14 4.26
N PRO A 438 11.50 -15.73 3.06
CA PRO A 438 12.54 -16.48 2.35
C PRO A 438 13.78 -15.63 2.18
N LYS A 439 14.93 -16.15 2.62
CA LYS A 439 16.17 -15.38 2.64
C LYS A 439 16.62 -14.99 1.23
N ILE A 440 16.72 -13.70 0.98
CA ILE A 440 17.29 -13.16 -0.25
C ILE A 440 18.80 -13.37 -0.20
N PRO A 441 19.42 -14.04 -1.19
CA PRO A 441 20.86 -14.29 -1.16
C PRO A 441 21.64 -13.00 -1.42
N ASP A 442 22.80 -12.87 -0.80
CA ASP A 442 23.74 -11.78 -1.10
C ASP A 442 24.55 -12.11 -2.37
N SER A 443 23.87 -12.25 -3.49
CA SER A 443 24.46 -12.54 -4.78
C SER A 443 24.63 -11.28 -5.65
N LEU A 444 25.43 -11.39 -6.69
CA LEU A 444 25.63 -10.28 -7.63
C LEU A 444 24.34 -9.97 -8.41
N VAL A 445 23.49 -10.99 -8.65
CA VAL A 445 22.22 -10.83 -9.38
C VAL A 445 21.25 -9.98 -8.57
N GLU A 446 21.01 -10.34 -7.31
CA GLU A 446 20.10 -9.60 -6.42
C GLU A 446 20.59 -8.18 -6.14
N ARG A 447 21.90 -8.00 -5.91
CA ARG A 447 22.47 -6.64 -5.73
C ARG A 447 22.27 -5.77 -6.97
N ARG A 448 22.55 -6.28 -8.18
CA ARG A 448 22.37 -5.53 -9.44
C ARG A 448 20.90 -5.22 -9.73
N LEU A 449 20.02 -6.18 -9.47
CA LEU A 449 18.56 -5.96 -9.63
C LEU A 449 18.08 -4.90 -8.64
N SER A 450 18.50 -4.98 -7.38
CA SER A 450 18.17 -3.99 -6.36
C SER A 450 18.69 -2.59 -6.72
N ASP A 451 19.94 -2.47 -7.16
CA ASP A 451 20.50 -1.18 -7.61
C ASP A 451 19.73 -0.59 -8.79
N ALA A 452 19.31 -1.43 -9.74
CA ALA A 452 18.51 -1.02 -10.89
C ALA A 452 17.12 -0.52 -10.44
N MET A 453 16.41 -1.27 -9.61
CA MET A 453 15.08 -0.91 -9.13
C MET A 453 15.13 0.37 -8.27
N LEU A 454 16.07 0.44 -7.32
CA LEU A 454 16.31 1.64 -6.53
C LEU A 454 16.58 2.85 -7.44
N GLY A 455 17.39 2.68 -8.51
CA GLY A 455 17.68 3.70 -9.50
C GLY A 455 16.42 4.20 -10.22
N TYR A 456 15.59 3.31 -10.72
CA TYR A 456 14.34 3.67 -11.41
C TYR A 456 13.34 4.38 -10.49
N TRP A 457 13.09 3.87 -9.28
CA TRP A 457 12.16 4.47 -8.31
C TRP A 457 12.61 5.86 -7.87
N THR A 458 13.89 6.01 -7.52
CA THR A 458 14.42 7.30 -7.08
C THR A 458 14.50 8.31 -8.22
N SER A 459 14.87 7.91 -9.43
CA SER A 459 14.84 8.79 -10.60
C SER A 459 13.41 9.26 -10.92
N PHE A 460 12.43 8.36 -10.90
CA PHE A 460 11.03 8.73 -11.06
C PHE A 460 10.58 9.71 -9.97
N ALA A 461 10.90 9.46 -8.72
CA ALA A 461 10.56 10.37 -7.63
C ALA A 461 11.19 11.77 -7.82
N LYS A 462 12.39 11.85 -8.38
CA LYS A 462 13.09 13.11 -8.70
C LYS A 462 12.46 13.85 -9.87
N THR A 463 12.22 13.15 -10.99
CA THR A 463 11.98 13.77 -12.30
C THR A 463 10.63 13.44 -12.93
N GLY A 464 9.91 12.44 -12.43
CA GLY A 464 8.73 11.86 -13.07
C GLY A 464 9.05 10.93 -14.26
N THR A 465 10.34 10.54 -14.41
CA THR A 465 10.79 9.58 -15.42
C THR A 465 11.70 8.56 -14.77
N PRO A 466 11.40 7.24 -14.87
CA PRO A 466 12.23 6.19 -14.28
C PRO A 466 13.44 5.93 -15.20
N ILE A 467 14.63 6.28 -14.71
CA ILE A 467 15.92 6.07 -15.39
C ILE A 467 16.88 5.45 -14.37
N ALA A 468 17.61 4.41 -14.77
CA ALA A 468 18.67 3.82 -13.95
C ALA A 468 19.95 3.70 -14.78
N SER A 469 21.09 4.07 -14.20
CA SER A 469 22.37 4.11 -14.91
C SER A 469 22.77 2.71 -15.41
N GLY A 470 23.12 2.61 -16.69
CA GLY A 470 23.52 1.35 -17.30
C GLY A 470 22.38 0.35 -17.51
N GLN A 471 21.13 0.76 -17.31
CA GLN A 471 19.94 -0.07 -17.48
C GLN A 471 19.13 0.37 -18.72
N PRO A 472 18.25 -0.50 -19.26
CA PRO A 472 17.39 -0.16 -20.38
C PRO A 472 16.44 1.01 -20.09
N ASP A 473 16.02 1.73 -21.12
CA ASP A 473 14.99 2.76 -21.00
C ASP A 473 13.64 2.13 -20.64
N TRP A 474 13.03 2.63 -19.56
CA TRP A 474 11.66 2.29 -19.21
C TRP A 474 10.70 3.24 -19.91
N GLN A 475 10.15 2.77 -21.03
CA GLN A 475 9.22 3.57 -21.83
C GLN A 475 7.86 3.75 -21.12
N ALA A 476 7.29 4.94 -21.26
CA ALA A 476 5.95 5.20 -20.76
C ALA A 476 4.92 4.28 -21.42
N TYR A 477 3.87 3.94 -20.66
CA TYR A 477 2.73 3.19 -21.16
C TYR A 477 2.04 3.97 -22.26
N GLY A 478 1.65 3.28 -23.34
CA GLY A 478 1.00 3.88 -24.49
C GLY A 478 0.34 2.83 -25.37
N LYS A 479 0.06 3.16 -26.64
CA LYS A 479 -0.61 2.26 -27.60
C LYS A 479 0.11 0.91 -27.79
N GLY A 480 1.43 0.85 -27.57
CA GLY A 480 2.23 -0.38 -27.60
C GLY A 480 2.02 -1.29 -26.39
N GLY A 481 1.41 -0.80 -25.32
CA GLY A 481 1.26 -1.54 -24.05
C GLY A 481 2.61 -1.81 -23.38
N ASN A 482 3.53 -0.84 -23.42
CA ASN A 482 4.89 -0.98 -22.89
C ASN A 482 4.91 -1.19 -21.37
N TYR A 483 5.79 -2.09 -20.91
CA TYR A 483 6.05 -2.27 -19.47
C TYR A 483 7.50 -2.70 -19.23
N MET A 484 7.97 -2.56 -18.02
CA MET A 484 9.25 -3.10 -17.58
C MET A 484 9.03 -4.41 -16.83
N ALA A 485 9.65 -5.49 -17.29
CA ALA A 485 9.72 -6.74 -16.55
C ALA A 485 11.01 -6.74 -15.71
N PHE A 486 10.88 -6.88 -14.41
CA PHE A 486 12.00 -7.09 -13.49
C PHE A 486 12.14 -8.60 -13.26
N VAL A 487 12.97 -9.22 -14.08
CA VAL A 487 13.43 -10.61 -13.92
C VAL A 487 14.82 -10.60 -13.28
N ALA A 488 15.75 -11.48 -13.64
CA ALA A 488 17.13 -11.36 -13.11
C ALA A 488 17.82 -10.02 -13.47
N LYS A 489 17.27 -9.28 -14.42
CA LYS A 489 17.62 -7.92 -14.85
C LYS A 489 16.39 -7.22 -15.41
N PRO A 490 16.37 -5.87 -15.47
CA PRO A 490 15.27 -5.15 -16.12
C PRO A 490 15.20 -5.43 -17.62
N GLU A 491 13.99 -5.73 -18.13
CA GLU A 491 13.73 -6.01 -19.52
C GLU A 491 12.50 -5.22 -20.03
N PRO A 492 12.66 -4.28 -20.95
CA PRO A 492 11.53 -3.64 -21.61
C PRO A 492 10.72 -4.66 -22.41
N ARG A 493 9.42 -4.71 -22.16
CA ARG A 493 8.48 -5.60 -22.85
C ARG A 493 7.22 -4.84 -23.25
N ALA A 494 6.37 -5.46 -24.05
CA ALA A 494 5.09 -4.90 -24.49
C ALA A 494 3.98 -5.94 -24.37
N ARG A 495 2.73 -5.44 -24.26
CA ARG A 495 1.51 -6.27 -24.22
C ARG A 495 1.53 -7.26 -23.04
N LEU A 496 1.45 -6.71 -21.84
CA LEU A 496 1.36 -7.50 -20.60
C LEU A 496 0.19 -8.49 -20.70
N MET A 497 0.49 -9.79 -20.59
CA MET A 497 -0.50 -10.89 -20.54
C MET A 497 -1.67 -10.68 -21.54
N PRO A 498 -1.45 -10.86 -22.86
CA PRO A 498 -2.45 -10.54 -23.88
C PRO A 498 -3.80 -11.21 -23.60
N GLY A 499 -4.90 -10.43 -23.61
CA GLY A 499 -6.26 -10.89 -23.29
C GLY A 499 -6.67 -10.71 -21.83
N MET A 500 -5.73 -10.68 -20.89
CA MET A 500 -6.01 -10.57 -19.45
C MET A 500 -6.84 -9.32 -19.12
N PHE A 501 -6.38 -8.15 -19.55
CA PHE A 501 -7.09 -6.90 -19.25
C PHE A 501 -8.50 -6.90 -19.84
N ALA A 502 -8.67 -7.30 -21.08
CA ALA A 502 -9.97 -7.31 -21.76
C ALA A 502 -10.98 -8.23 -21.06
N LEU A 503 -10.55 -9.42 -20.63
CA LEU A 503 -11.39 -10.37 -19.89
C LEU A 503 -11.86 -9.79 -18.56
N HIS A 504 -10.94 -9.29 -17.74
CA HIS A 504 -11.28 -8.77 -16.42
C HIS A 504 -12.04 -7.44 -16.50
N GLU A 505 -11.78 -6.61 -17.50
CA GLU A 505 -12.56 -5.40 -17.78
C GLU A 505 -14.02 -5.72 -18.15
N ALA A 506 -14.23 -6.72 -19.03
CA ALA A 506 -15.57 -7.18 -19.38
C ALA A 506 -16.30 -7.77 -18.15
N ALA A 507 -15.63 -8.58 -17.34
CA ALA A 507 -16.19 -9.14 -16.11
C ALA A 507 -16.57 -8.04 -15.11
N MET A 508 -15.70 -7.04 -14.94
CA MET A 508 -15.95 -5.87 -14.09
C MET A 508 -17.15 -5.06 -14.60
N CYS A 509 -17.21 -4.76 -15.88
CA CYS A 509 -18.29 -4.02 -16.50
C CYS A 509 -19.64 -4.70 -16.22
N ARG A 510 -19.74 -6.03 -16.40
CA ARG A 510 -20.97 -6.80 -16.15
C ARG A 510 -21.41 -6.75 -14.68
N ARG A 511 -20.47 -6.82 -13.74
CA ARG A 511 -20.76 -6.70 -12.30
C ARG A 511 -21.29 -5.32 -11.94
N ARG A 512 -20.67 -4.28 -12.46
CA ARG A 512 -21.15 -2.88 -12.27
C ARG A 512 -22.54 -2.67 -12.86
N ALA A 513 -22.77 -3.19 -14.06
CA ALA A 513 -24.07 -3.08 -14.71
C ALA A 513 -25.19 -3.84 -13.97
N ALA A 514 -24.87 -4.96 -13.34
CA ALA A 514 -25.79 -5.70 -12.48
C ALA A 514 -26.19 -4.91 -11.22
N GLY A 515 -25.28 -4.08 -10.68
CA GLY A 515 -25.52 -3.20 -9.54
C GLY A 515 -25.58 -3.91 -8.17
N ASP A 516 -25.78 -5.23 -8.16
CA ASP A 516 -25.93 -6.06 -6.96
C ASP A 516 -24.75 -7.02 -6.72
N LYS A 517 -23.67 -6.88 -7.47
CA LYS A 517 -22.48 -7.74 -7.39
C LYS A 517 -21.25 -6.93 -6.98
N PRO A 518 -20.53 -7.34 -5.93
CA PRO A 518 -19.24 -6.76 -5.62
C PRO A 518 -18.21 -7.20 -6.66
N TRP A 519 -17.10 -6.47 -6.72
CA TRP A 519 -15.91 -6.89 -7.47
C TRP A 519 -14.68 -6.81 -6.58
N GLY A 520 -13.70 -7.68 -6.84
CA GLY A 520 -12.49 -7.83 -6.05
C GLY A 520 -12.06 -9.29 -5.97
N PHE A 521 -12.09 -9.87 -4.78
CA PHE A 521 -11.60 -11.24 -4.51
C PHE A 521 -12.48 -12.35 -5.08
N ASN A 522 -13.64 -12.05 -5.65
CA ASN A 522 -14.61 -13.00 -6.19
C ASN A 522 -14.44 -13.21 -7.70
N ALA A 523 -13.24 -13.50 -8.16
CA ALA A 523 -12.92 -13.84 -9.54
C ALA A 523 -12.76 -15.36 -9.75
N GLY A 524 -12.71 -15.80 -11.00
CA GLY A 524 -12.53 -17.20 -11.36
C GLY A 524 -13.64 -18.07 -10.81
N LEU A 525 -13.27 -19.14 -10.10
CA LEU A 525 -14.22 -20.10 -9.50
C LEU A 525 -15.16 -19.47 -8.45
N ALA A 526 -14.77 -18.37 -7.84
CA ALA A 526 -15.61 -17.62 -6.91
C ALA A 526 -16.49 -16.57 -7.60
N SER A 527 -16.43 -16.46 -8.94
CA SER A 527 -17.19 -15.46 -9.67
C SER A 527 -18.71 -15.72 -9.59
N PRO A 528 -19.53 -14.69 -9.31
CA PRO A 528 -20.94 -14.79 -9.58
C PRO A 528 -21.20 -14.95 -11.08
N VAL A 529 -22.41 -15.35 -11.44
CA VAL A 529 -22.82 -15.42 -12.85
C VAL A 529 -22.74 -14.02 -13.47
N LEU A 530 -22.01 -13.91 -14.58
CA LEU A 530 -21.79 -12.70 -15.34
C LEU A 530 -22.75 -12.64 -16.53
N ALA A 531 -23.95 -12.15 -16.31
CA ALA A 531 -24.95 -12.00 -17.38
C ALA A 531 -24.40 -11.13 -18.52
N LYS A 532 -24.61 -11.55 -19.76
CA LYS A 532 -24.24 -10.76 -20.95
C LYS A 532 -24.97 -9.42 -20.89
N THR A 533 -24.22 -8.33 -21.00
CA THR A 533 -24.74 -6.96 -20.85
C THR A 533 -24.31 -6.13 -22.04
N ALA A 534 -25.26 -5.38 -22.60
CA ALA A 534 -24.97 -4.47 -23.71
C ALA A 534 -23.93 -3.42 -23.27
N GLY A 535 -22.92 -3.19 -24.12
CA GLY A 535 -21.82 -2.26 -23.83
C GLY A 535 -20.65 -2.84 -23.04
N CYS A 536 -20.77 -4.01 -22.41
CA CYS A 536 -19.68 -4.72 -21.74
C CYS A 536 -19.06 -5.76 -22.70
N LYS A 537 -17.98 -5.37 -23.38
CA LYS A 537 -17.27 -6.20 -24.37
C LYS A 537 -16.07 -6.91 -23.74
#